data_1ccd2887bd200d590f0141bb12e1d428
#
_entry.id   1ccd2887bd200d590f0141bb12e1d428
#
_cell.length_a   1.000
_cell.length_b   1.000
_cell.length_c   1.000
_cell.angle_alpha   90.00
_cell.angle_beta   90.00
_cell.angle_gamma   90.00
#
_symmetry.space_group_name_H-M   'P 1'
#
loop_
_entity.id
_entity.type
_entity.pdbx_description
1 polymer ?
#
loop_
_entity_poly.entity_id
_entity_poly.type
_entity_poly.pdbx_seq_one_letter_code
_entity_poly.pdbx_strand_id
1 'polypeptide(L)'
;VFDIVYFSSTSENTKRFVEKLGIKSSRIPLFTKEVENFEVDSDSILVLPTYGGGEDKRAVPIQVIKFLNNPKNRNHIAGVIALGNTNFGDTYCIAGDIVSEKLQVPLLYRVEILGTPDDVFEVKERIQKLWNARQN
;
A
#
# COMPACT_ATOMS: atom_id res chain seq x y z
N VAL A 1 12.65 12.26 0.01
CA VAL A 1 11.23 11.90 -0.23
C VAL A 1 11.04 10.39 -0.20
N PHE A 2 9.84 9.95 0.16
CA PHE A 2 9.53 8.52 0.13
C PHE A 2 9.32 8.04 -1.31
N ASP A 3 9.76 6.81 -1.57
CA ASP A 3 9.35 6.08 -2.77
C ASP A 3 8.01 5.38 -2.49
N ILE A 4 7.41 4.84 -3.53
CA ILE A 4 6.21 4.01 -3.42
C ILE A 4 6.60 2.57 -3.72
N VAL A 5 6.13 1.61 -2.92
CA VAL A 5 6.13 0.21 -3.27
C VAL A 5 4.69 -0.26 -3.25
N TYR A 6 4.24 -0.96 -4.29
CA TYR A 6 2.83 -1.30 -4.41
C TYR A 6 2.61 -2.68 -4.97
N PHE A 7 1.45 -3.24 -4.65
CA PHE A 7 0.95 -4.44 -5.30
C PHE A 7 -0.34 -4.09 -6.03
N SER A 8 -0.47 -4.56 -7.25
CA SER A 8 -1.69 -4.37 -8.05
C SER A 8 -2.18 -5.70 -8.59
N SER A 9 -3.46 -5.96 -8.42
CA SER A 9 -4.10 -7.17 -8.95
C SER A 9 -4.39 -7.03 -10.45
N THR A 10 -5.07 -8.03 -11.02
CA THR A 10 -5.42 -8.04 -12.44
C THR A 10 -6.32 -6.88 -12.86
N SER A 11 -7.07 -6.29 -11.93
CA SER A 11 -7.90 -5.10 -12.24
C SER A 11 -7.04 -3.87 -12.54
N GLU A 12 -5.80 -3.86 -12.04
CA GLU A 12 -4.85 -2.76 -12.21
C GLU A 12 -5.27 -1.42 -11.58
N ASN A 13 -6.28 -1.43 -10.71
CA ASN A 13 -6.74 -0.19 -10.06
C ASN A 13 -5.65 0.45 -9.20
N THR A 14 -4.90 -0.35 -8.44
CA THR A 14 -3.83 0.16 -7.60
C THR A 14 -2.73 0.78 -8.45
N LYS A 15 -2.34 0.10 -9.53
CA LYS A 15 -1.34 0.61 -10.46
C LYS A 15 -1.75 1.96 -11.03
N ARG A 16 -3.02 2.07 -11.46
CA ARG A 16 -3.54 3.32 -12.01
C ARG A 16 -3.50 4.45 -11.00
N PHE A 17 -3.85 4.15 -9.75
CA PHE A 17 -3.78 5.15 -8.69
C PHE A 17 -2.34 5.60 -8.45
N VAL A 18 -1.42 4.65 -8.34
CA VAL A 18 0.00 4.94 -8.09
C VAL A 18 0.60 5.80 -9.21
N GLU A 19 0.24 5.50 -10.46
CA GLU A 19 0.72 6.29 -11.60
C GLU A 19 0.29 7.76 -11.50
N LYS A 20 -0.90 8.01 -10.97
CA LYS A 20 -1.40 9.38 -10.80
C LYS A 20 -0.64 10.16 -9.74
N LEU A 21 0.02 9.48 -8.80
CA LEU A 21 0.81 10.16 -7.76
C LEU A 21 2.09 10.78 -8.30
N GLY A 22 2.62 10.26 -9.40
CA GLY A 22 3.85 10.80 -10.01
C GLY A 22 5.09 10.65 -9.15
N ILE A 23 5.10 9.72 -8.22
CA ILE A 23 6.22 9.45 -7.32
C ILE A 23 6.92 8.17 -7.81
N LYS A 24 8.25 8.12 -7.65
CA LYS A 24 9.03 6.94 -8.01
C LYS A 24 8.44 5.70 -7.33
N SER A 25 8.17 4.66 -8.10
CA SER A 25 7.49 3.47 -7.59
C SER A 25 8.14 2.19 -8.06
N SER A 26 7.97 1.14 -7.24
CA SER A 26 8.36 -0.22 -7.56
C SER A 26 7.16 -1.13 -7.35
N ARG A 27 6.94 -2.06 -8.27
CA ARG A 27 5.80 -2.98 -8.20
C ARG A 27 6.22 -4.30 -7.60
N ILE A 28 5.51 -4.75 -6.57
CA ILE A 28 5.70 -6.09 -6.02
C ILE A 28 5.26 -7.10 -7.09
N PRO A 29 6.11 -8.10 -7.42
CA PRO A 29 5.77 -9.06 -8.47
C PRO A 29 4.46 -9.80 -8.23
N LEU A 30 3.76 -10.10 -9.32
CA LEU A 30 2.51 -10.85 -9.27
C LEU A 30 2.72 -12.31 -8.87
N PHE A 31 3.81 -12.91 -9.36
CA PHE A 31 4.12 -14.30 -9.06
C PHE A 31 4.90 -14.43 -7.76
N THR A 32 4.42 -15.28 -6.86
CA THR A 32 4.97 -15.38 -5.51
C THR A 32 6.45 -15.78 -5.48
N LYS A 33 6.89 -16.60 -6.44
CA LYS A 33 8.30 -16.98 -6.53
C LYS A 33 9.22 -15.78 -6.74
N GLU A 34 8.76 -14.81 -7.52
CA GLU A 34 9.55 -13.62 -7.80
C GLU A 34 9.61 -12.67 -6.60
N VAL A 35 8.61 -12.71 -5.72
CA VAL A 35 8.59 -11.88 -4.52
C VAL A 35 9.73 -12.25 -3.57
N GLU A 36 10.12 -13.51 -3.54
CA GLU A 36 11.19 -13.98 -2.64
C GLU A 36 12.51 -13.23 -2.84
N ASN A 37 12.78 -12.77 -4.06
CA ASN A 37 14.01 -12.05 -4.39
C ASN A 37 13.78 -10.55 -4.57
N PHE A 38 12.56 -10.08 -4.34
CA PHE A 38 12.22 -8.67 -4.50
C PHE A 38 12.51 -7.92 -3.21
N GLU A 39 13.37 -6.91 -3.29
CA GLU A 39 13.73 -6.09 -2.13
C GLU A 39 13.71 -4.61 -2.48
N VAL A 40 13.27 -3.79 -1.54
CA VAL A 40 13.38 -2.34 -1.64
C VAL A 40 14.58 -1.87 -0.83
N ASP A 41 15.21 -0.80 -1.24
CA ASP A 41 16.43 -0.29 -0.61
C ASP A 41 16.27 1.13 -0.03
N SER A 42 15.07 1.66 -0.04
CA SER A 42 14.81 3.00 0.48
C SER A 42 13.47 3.03 1.21
N ASP A 43 13.31 3.99 2.11
CA ASP A 43 12.07 4.16 2.86
C ASP A 43 10.93 4.46 1.91
N SER A 44 9.84 3.73 2.06
CA SER A 44 8.74 3.70 1.10
C SER A 44 7.39 3.70 1.78
N ILE A 45 6.40 4.16 1.02
CA ILE A 45 5.00 4.02 1.38
C ILE A 45 4.45 2.81 0.64
N LEU A 46 3.83 1.89 1.37
CA LEU A 46 3.22 0.69 0.77
C LEU A 46 1.80 1.00 0.35
N VAL A 47 1.47 0.72 -0.90
CA VAL A 47 0.13 0.89 -1.44
C VAL A 47 -0.40 -0.48 -1.86
N LEU A 48 -1.56 -0.87 -1.35
CA LEU A 48 -2.09 -2.21 -1.59
C LEU A 48 -3.62 -2.20 -1.68
N PRO A 49 -4.20 -3.11 -2.49
CA PRO A 49 -5.64 -3.31 -2.51
C PRO A 49 -6.08 -4.17 -1.33
N THR A 50 -7.38 -4.15 -1.06
CA THR A 50 -8.00 -5.08 -0.13
C THR A 50 -8.75 -6.12 -0.95
N TYR A 51 -8.44 -7.39 -0.74
CA TYR A 51 -9.16 -8.46 -1.41
C TYR A 51 -10.53 -8.66 -0.77
N GLY A 52 -11.52 -8.89 -1.60
CA GLY A 52 -12.92 -8.84 -1.24
C GLY A 52 -13.48 -10.09 -0.59
N GLY A 53 -14.80 -10.09 -0.39
CA GLY A 53 -15.51 -11.19 0.21
C GLY A 53 -15.80 -11.01 1.69
N GLY A 54 -15.31 -9.94 2.32
CA GLY A 54 -15.58 -9.65 3.71
C GLY A 54 -14.87 -10.53 4.72
N GLU A 55 -13.85 -11.28 4.28
CA GLU A 55 -13.07 -12.15 5.15
C GLU A 55 -11.73 -11.53 5.49
N ASP A 56 -11.49 -11.27 6.77
CA ASP A 56 -10.27 -10.65 7.27
C ASP A 56 -9.02 -11.43 6.87
N LYS A 57 -9.10 -12.76 6.91
CA LYS A 57 -7.95 -13.64 6.69
C LYS A 57 -7.38 -13.56 5.28
N ARG A 58 -8.17 -13.11 4.32
CA ARG A 58 -7.77 -13.07 2.90
C ARG A 58 -7.73 -11.65 2.36
N ALA A 59 -7.87 -10.67 3.23
CA ALA A 59 -7.91 -9.27 2.80
C ALA A 59 -6.56 -8.80 2.24
N VAL A 60 -5.46 -9.24 2.83
CA VAL A 60 -4.11 -8.86 2.40
C VAL A 60 -3.64 -9.83 1.31
N PRO A 61 -3.26 -9.34 0.12
CA PRO A 61 -2.73 -10.21 -0.93
C PRO A 61 -1.51 -10.99 -0.43
N ILE A 62 -1.42 -12.27 -0.83
CA ILE A 62 -0.31 -13.14 -0.40
C ILE A 62 1.05 -12.58 -0.83
N GLN A 63 1.11 -11.90 -1.97
CA GLN A 63 2.34 -11.29 -2.45
C GLN A 63 2.83 -10.21 -1.48
N VAL A 64 1.90 -9.44 -0.90
CA VAL A 64 2.24 -8.43 0.10
C VAL A 64 2.73 -9.10 1.39
N ILE A 65 2.07 -10.18 1.81
CA ILE A 65 2.49 -10.92 2.99
C ILE A 65 3.93 -11.43 2.82
N LYS A 66 4.23 -12.02 1.68
CA LYS A 66 5.58 -12.52 1.41
C LYS A 66 6.61 -11.38 1.35
N PHE A 67 6.24 -10.27 0.73
CA PHE A 67 7.10 -9.09 0.69
C PHE A 67 7.46 -8.63 2.12
N LEU A 68 6.47 -8.56 3.00
CA LEU A 68 6.66 -8.08 4.36
C LEU A 68 7.32 -9.11 5.29
N ASN A 69 7.33 -10.39 4.91
CA ASN A 69 8.03 -11.40 5.69
C ASN A 69 9.55 -11.21 5.64
N ASN A 70 10.06 -10.52 4.63
CA ASN A 70 11.48 -10.18 4.55
C ASN A 70 11.74 -8.92 5.38
N PRO A 71 12.54 -9.00 6.47
CA PRO A 71 12.83 -7.82 7.29
C PRO A 71 13.47 -6.67 6.53
N LYS A 72 14.22 -6.95 5.47
CA LYS A 72 14.81 -5.91 4.63
C LYS A 72 13.75 -5.05 3.97
N ASN A 73 12.61 -5.65 3.62
CA ASN A 73 11.49 -4.90 3.06
C ASN A 73 10.67 -4.24 4.17
N ARG A 74 10.30 -5.03 5.17
CA ARG A 74 9.43 -4.57 6.25
C ARG A 74 9.98 -3.34 6.95
N ASN A 75 11.27 -3.30 7.18
CA ASN A 75 11.91 -2.21 7.92
C ASN A 75 11.95 -0.90 7.14
N HIS A 76 11.72 -0.94 5.83
CA HIS A 76 11.67 0.27 5.00
C HIS A 76 10.27 0.85 4.86
N ILE A 77 9.22 0.18 5.35
CA ILE A 77 7.86 0.68 5.20
C ILE A 77 7.56 1.72 6.27
N ALA A 78 7.29 2.94 5.84
CA ALA A 78 7.05 4.07 6.74
C ALA A 78 5.56 4.39 6.93
N GLY A 79 4.72 3.94 6.02
CA GLY A 79 3.28 4.18 6.07
C GLY A 79 2.57 3.32 5.05
N VAL A 80 1.25 3.29 5.14
CA VAL A 80 0.41 2.42 4.32
C VAL A 80 -0.75 3.21 3.72
N ILE A 81 -1.08 2.92 2.47
CA ILE A 81 -2.29 3.42 1.80
C ILE A 81 -3.03 2.21 1.27
N ALA A 82 -4.31 2.11 1.57
CA ALA A 82 -5.13 0.98 1.14
C ALA A 82 -6.19 1.42 0.14
N LEU A 83 -6.38 0.59 -0.89
CA LEU A 83 -7.49 0.75 -1.81
C LEU A 83 -8.54 -0.31 -1.50
N GLY A 84 -9.80 0.02 -1.77
CA GLY A 84 -10.89 -0.91 -1.54
C GLY A 84 -12.18 -0.44 -2.20
N ASN A 85 -13.26 -1.16 -1.89
CA ASN A 85 -14.58 -0.87 -2.42
C ASN A 85 -15.54 -0.68 -1.24
N THR A 86 -16.18 0.49 -1.15
CA THR A 86 -17.08 0.80 -0.05
C THR A 86 -18.28 -0.14 0.03
N ASN A 87 -18.58 -0.87 -1.03
CA ASN A 87 -19.64 -1.88 -1.03
C ASN A 87 -19.36 -3.02 -0.04
N PHE A 88 -18.12 -3.16 0.44
CA PHE A 88 -17.78 -4.19 1.42
C PHE A 88 -17.99 -3.73 2.87
N GLY A 89 -18.53 -2.53 3.09
CA GLY A 89 -18.88 -2.07 4.41
C GLY A 89 -17.72 -2.07 5.39
N ASP A 90 -17.87 -2.82 6.50
CA ASP A 90 -16.88 -2.84 7.58
C ASP A 90 -15.50 -3.36 7.17
N THR A 91 -15.42 -4.07 6.05
CA THR A 91 -14.14 -4.59 5.54
C THR A 91 -13.51 -3.67 4.50
N TYR A 92 -14.09 -2.50 4.27
CA TYR A 92 -13.53 -1.51 3.35
C TYR A 92 -12.10 -1.14 3.76
N CYS A 93 -11.15 -1.39 2.86
CA CYS A 93 -9.72 -1.10 3.07
C CYS A 93 -9.11 -1.79 4.28
N ILE A 94 -9.70 -2.89 4.75
CA ILE A 94 -9.22 -3.59 5.95
C ILE A 94 -7.78 -4.10 5.82
N ALA A 95 -7.33 -4.38 4.59
CA ALA A 95 -5.94 -4.81 4.37
C ALA A 95 -4.96 -3.75 4.90
N GLY A 96 -5.30 -2.47 4.72
CA GLY A 96 -4.49 -1.38 5.26
C GLY A 96 -4.44 -1.38 6.77
N ASP A 97 -5.58 -1.62 7.41
CA ASP A 97 -5.64 -1.69 8.88
C ASP A 97 -4.77 -2.83 9.41
N ILE A 98 -4.87 -4.00 8.78
CA ILE A 98 -4.11 -5.18 9.20
C ILE A 98 -2.60 -4.92 9.10
N VAL A 99 -2.15 -4.41 7.95
CA VAL A 99 -0.73 -4.17 7.71
C VAL A 99 -0.21 -3.04 8.59
N SER A 100 -0.94 -1.94 8.67
CA SER A 100 -0.58 -0.78 9.49
C SER A 100 -0.38 -1.19 10.95
N GLU A 101 -1.29 -1.99 11.49
CA GLU A 101 -1.21 -2.46 12.86
C GLU A 101 0.00 -3.38 13.07
N LYS A 102 0.20 -4.33 12.17
CA LYS A 102 1.34 -5.26 12.28
C LYS A 102 2.68 -4.56 12.22
N LEU A 103 2.82 -3.58 11.35
CA LEU A 103 4.07 -2.86 11.16
C LEU A 103 4.24 -1.69 12.13
N GLN A 104 3.20 -1.31 12.85
CA GLN A 104 3.19 -0.14 13.74
C GLN A 104 3.57 1.14 12.98
N VAL A 105 2.96 1.30 11.80
CA VAL A 105 3.12 2.50 10.98
C VAL A 105 1.74 3.06 10.65
N PRO A 106 1.64 4.36 10.33
CA PRO A 106 0.32 4.96 10.09
C PRO A 106 -0.34 4.47 8.81
N LEU A 107 -1.66 4.31 8.86
CA LEU A 107 -2.48 4.18 7.68
C LEU A 107 -2.80 5.60 7.23
N LEU A 108 -2.21 6.01 6.10
CA LEU A 108 -2.28 7.40 5.67
C LEU A 108 -3.61 7.77 5.01
N TYR A 109 -4.19 6.84 4.27
CA TYR A 109 -5.41 7.13 3.52
C TYR A 109 -6.09 5.85 3.04
N ARG A 110 -7.42 5.94 2.85
CA ARG A 110 -8.22 4.86 2.26
C ARG A 110 -8.78 5.37 0.95
N VAL A 111 -8.52 4.64 -0.14
CA VAL A 111 -8.91 5.06 -1.48
C VAL A 111 -10.04 4.17 -2.00
N GLU A 112 -11.11 4.79 -2.49
CA GLU A 112 -12.23 4.09 -3.11
C GLU A 112 -11.88 3.77 -4.56
N ILE A 113 -11.85 2.49 -4.88
CA ILE A 113 -11.57 1.93 -6.20
C ILE A 113 -10.22 2.41 -6.73
N LEU A 114 -10.16 3.36 -7.65
CA LEU A 114 -8.91 3.88 -8.21
C LEU A 114 -8.65 5.35 -7.85
N GLY A 115 -9.51 5.89 -7.00
CA GLY A 115 -9.35 7.24 -6.50
C GLY A 115 -9.82 8.35 -7.44
N THR A 116 -10.05 9.51 -6.86
CA THR A 116 -10.40 10.73 -7.56
C THR A 116 -9.18 11.67 -7.58
N PRO A 117 -9.23 12.76 -8.37
CA PRO A 117 -8.16 13.77 -8.26
C PRO A 117 -7.98 14.34 -6.86
N ASP A 118 -9.07 14.48 -6.10
CA ASP A 118 -8.99 14.94 -4.71
C ASP A 118 -8.26 13.92 -3.83
N ASP A 119 -8.50 12.63 -4.05
CA ASP A 119 -7.80 11.57 -3.33
C ASP A 119 -6.30 11.62 -3.62
N VAL A 120 -5.93 11.82 -4.88
CA VAL A 120 -4.52 11.94 -5.27
C VAL A 120 -3.86 13.11 -4.54
N PHE A 121 -4.52 14.25 -4.52
CA PHE A 121 -4.01 15.44 -3.83
C PHE A 121 -3.83 15.16 -2.33
N GLU A 122 -4.84 14.61 -1.67
CA GLU A 122 -4.79 14.31 -0.24
C GLU A 122 -3.70 13.31 0.11
N VAL A 123 -3.53 12.28 -0.70
CA VAL A 123 -2.49 11.27 -0.48
C VAL A 123 -1.12 11.92 -0.56
N LYS A 124 -0.87 12.74 -1.57
CA LYS A 124 0.41 13.43 -1.72
C LYS A 124 0.71 14.33 -0.53
N GLU A 125 -0.30 15.05 -0.04
CA GLU A 125 -0.15 15.90 1.14
C GLU A 125 0.21 15.09 2.39
N ARG A 126 -0.45 13.96 2.58
CA ARG A 126 -0.20 13.10 3.75
C ARG A 126 1.18 12.46 3.71
N ILE A 127 1.63 12.05 2.53
CA ILE A 127 2.97 11.52 2.34
C ILE A 127 4.01 12.60 2.68
N GLN A 128 3.80 13.82 2.21
CA GLN A 128 4.72 14.92 2.47
C GLN A 128 4.75 15.27 3.96
N LYS A 129 3.61 15.29 4.62
CA LYS A 129 3.54 15.56 6.06
C LYS A 129 4.31 14.51 6.87
N LEU A 130 4.16 13.24 6.49
CA LEU A 130 4.89 12.17 7.16
C LEU A 130 6.40 12.33 6.98
N TRP A 131 6.82 12.64 5.76
CA TRP A 131 8.23 12.88 5.47
C TRP A 131 8.78 14.02 6.32
N ASN A 132 8.06 15.14 6.37
CA ASN A 132 8.47 16.31 7.14
C ASN A 132 8.58 15.99 8.64
N ALA A 133 7.63 15.22 9.17
CA ALA A 133 7.63 14.82 10.59
C ALA A 133 8.86 13.99 10.94
N ARG A 134 9.33 13.16 10.00
CA ARG A 134 10.50 12.31 10.23
C ARG A 134 11.83 13.06 10.13
N GLN A 135 11.83 14.23 9.50
CA GLN A 135 13.04 15.05 9.38
C GLN A 135 13.30 15.92 10.63
N ASN A 136 12.29 16.05 11.48
CA ASN A 136 12.40 16.87 12.68
C ASN A 136 12.90 16.10 13.90
#